data_7af1d0d62d318ec429d26ef3d64ee2e3
#
_entry.id   7af1d0d62d318ec429d26ef3d64ee2e3
#
_cell.length_a   1.000
_cell.length_b   1.000
_cell.length_c   1.000
_cell.angle_alpha   90.00
_cell.angle_beta   90.00
_cell.angle_gamma   90.00
#
_symmetry.space_group_name_H-M   'P 1'
#
loop_
_entity.id
_entity.type
_entity.pdbx_description
1 polymer ?
#
loop_
_entity_poly.entity_id
_entity_poly.type
_entity_poly.pdbx_seq_one_letter_code
_entity_poly.pdbx_strand_id
1 'polypeptide(L)'
;GIRRGDRIAAYLPNGEHALIAMLATAAIGGIFSSCSPDFGLTGVSDRFGQIAPRLLIAADGYQYNGKVINRLDNIAKLTKAIPSIETVAVVGYINPKPDISQITSAVLFEQTLTCAPLPQFVPVSFNDPLYILYSSGTTGAPKCIVHSVGGTLMKHICELRLHSNVKSGDNVFYSVSYTHLT
;
A
#
# COMPACT_ATOMS: atom_id res chain seq x y z
N GLY A 1 16.70 -2.09 -8.20
CA GLY A 1 15.43 -2.81 -8.14
C GLY A 1 15.04 -3.16 -6.72
N ILE A 2 13.78 -3.53 -6.51
CA ILE A 2 13.24 -3.97 -5.21
C ILE A 2 13.73 -5.39 -4.91
N ARG A 3 14.05 -5.67 -3.64
CA ARG A 3 14.56 -6.95 -3.16
C ARG A 3 13.72 -7.46 -1.99
N ARG A 4 13.87 -8.74 -1.65
CA ARG A 4 13.27 -9.33 -0.44
C ARG A 4 13.62 -8.47 0.79
N GLY A 5 12.59 -8.18 1.60
CA GLY A 5 12.69 -7.36 2.81
C GLY A 5 12.62 -5.85 2.58
N ASP A 6 12.66 -5.37 1.33
CA ASP A 6 12.40 -3.95 1.04
C ASP A 6 10.94 -3.60 1.35
N ARG A 7 10.72 -2.36 1.86
CA ARG A 7 9.38 -1.86 2.15
C ARG A 7 8.85 -1.12 0.94
N ILE A 8 7.61 -1.45 0.56
CA ILE A 8 6.85 -0.81 -0.50
C ILE A 8 5.63 -0.13 0.12
N ALA A 9 5.52 1.17 -0.07
CA ALA A 9 4.39 1.95 0.41
C ALA A 9 3.38 2.20 -0.70
N ALA A 10 2.09 2.09 -0.38
CA ALA A 10 0.98 2.39 -1.28
C ALA A 10 0.12 3.52 -0.72
N TYR A 11 0.00 4.61 -1.46
CA TYR A 11 -0.88 5.75 -1.16
C TYR A 11 -1.99 5.77 -2.22
N LEU A 12 -2.92 4.82 -2.07
CA LEU A 12 -3.90 4.45 -3.09
C LEU A 12 -5.32 4.38 -2.51
N PRO A 13 -6.34 4.69 -3.31
CA PRO A 13 -7.70 4.33 -2.97
C PRO A 13 -7.87 2.81 -2.91
N ASN A 14 -8.94 2.36 -2.24
CA ASN A 14 -9.28 0.95 -2.15
C ASN A 14 -9.79 0.44 -3.51
N GLY A 15 -8.90 -0.14 -4.29
CA GLY A 15 -9.17 -0.62 -5.64
C GLY A 15 -8.14 -1.65 -6.12
N GLU A 16 -8.22 -1.99 -7.39
CA GLU A 16 -7.38 -3.02 -8.01
C GLU A 16 -5.88 -2.75 -7.90
N HIS A 17 -5.46 -1.49 -8.05
CA HIS A 17 -4.04 -1.11 -7.96
C HIS A 17 -3.46 -1.38 -6.56
N ALA A 18 -4.25 -1.18 -5.49
CA ALA A 18 -3.81 -1.50 -4.13
C ALA A 18 -3.62 -3.02 -3.96
N LEU A 19 -4.52 -3.83 -4.52
CA LEU A 19 -4.41 -5.28 -4.49
C LEU A 19 -3.22 -5.77 -5.32
N ILE A 20 -3.04 -5.26 -6.53
CA ILE A 20 -1.90 -5.58 -7.40
C ILE A 20 -0.58 -5.23 -6.69
N ALA A 21 -0.47 -4.03 -6.11
CA ALA A 21 0.71 -3.60 -5.38
C ALA A 21 1.04 -4.52 -4.20
N MET A 22 0.02 -4.92 -3.42
CA MET A 22 0.18 -5.84 -2.29
C MET A 22 0.66 -7.23 -2.74
N LEU A 23 0.00 -7.80 -3.74
CA LEU A 23 0.32 -9.14 -4.23
C LEU A 23 1.70 -9.19 -4.92
N ALA A 24 2.02 -8.17 -5.73
CA ALA A 24 3.34 -8.06 -6.36
C ALA A 24 4.46 -7.90 -5.33
N THR A 25 4.23 -7.11 -4.27
CA THR A 25 5.17 -6.98 -3.15
C THR A 25 5.40 -8.31 -2.45
N ALA A 26 4.33 -9.03 -2.14
CA ALA A 26 4.41 -10.35 -1.50
C ALA A 26 5.14 -11.37 -2.38
N ALA A 27 4.87 -11.36 -3.69
CA ALA A 27 5.47 -12.29 -4.66
C ALA A 27 7.01 -12.23 -4.70
N ILE A 28 7.59 -11.06 -4.44
CA ILE A 28 9.05 -10.85 -4.40
C ILE A 28 9.63 -10.88 -2.98
N GLY A 29 8.82 -11.22 -1.97
CA GLY A 29 9.25 -11.23 -0.57
C GLY A 29 9.49 -9.83 0.01
N GLY A 30 8.89 -8.79 -0.57
CA GLY A 30 8.88 -7.44 -0.04
C GLY A 30 7.87 -7.28 1.11
N ILE A 31 7.92 -6.14 1.78
CA ILE A 31 7.05 -5.80 2.92
C ILE A 31 6.11 -4.67 2.49
N PHE A 32 4.82 -4.96 2.45
CA PHE A 32 3.81 -4.00 2.00
C PHE A 32 3.32 -3.10 3.14
N SER A 33 3.01 -1.85 2.82
CA SER A 33 2.27 -0.95 3.72
C SER A 33 1.41 0.00 2.93
N SER A 34 0.24 0.38 3.43
CA SER A 34 -0.65 1.28 2.71
C SER A 34 -1.28 2.34 3.61
N CYS A 35 -1.59 3.46 3.00
CA CYS A 35 -2.43 4.52 3.54
C CYS A 35 -3.49 4.92 2.52
N SER A 36 -4.68 5.26 2.99
CA SER A 36 -5.72 5.84 2.15
C SER A 36 -5.31 7.24 1.65
N PRO A 37 -5.67 7.64 0.42
CA PRO A 37 -5.31 8.94 -0.15
C PRO A 37 -6.01 10.13 0.52
N ASP A 38 -7.00 9.89 1.39
CA ASP A 38 -7.64 10.91 2.20
C ASP A 38 -6.79 11.37 3.40
N PHE A 39 -5.79 10.58 3.82
CA PHE A 39 -4.81 11.06 4.80
C PHE A 39 -4.05 12.27 4.26
N GLY A 40 -3.93 13.31 5.10
CA GLY A 40 -3.10 14.46 4.80
C GLY A 40 -1.60 14.13 4.83
N LEU A 41 -0.77 15.06 4.35
CA LEU A 41 0.69 14.89 4.26
C LEU A 41 1.31 14.42 5.58
N THR A 42 0.97 15.08 6.69
CA THR A 42 1.48 14.72 8.02
C THR A 42 1.13 13.29 8.39
N GLY A 43 -0.15 12.90 8.22
CA GLY A 43 -0.61 11.55 8.57
C GLY A 43 0.08 10.44 7.78
N VAL A 44 0.43 10.70 6.50
CA VAL A 44 1.18 9.76 5.67
C VAL A 44 2.66 9.76 6.03
N SER A 45 3.26 10.95 6.24
CA SER A 45 4.67 11.08 6.63
C SER A 45 4.96 10.40 7.97
N ASP A 46 4.05 10.54 8.95
CA ASP A 46 4.18 9.92 10.27
C ASP A 46 4.16 8.38 10.21
N ARG A 47 3.54 7.81 9.18
CA ARG A 47 3.46 6.37 8.94
C ARG A 47 4.64 5.88 8.11
N PHE A 48 4.75 6.37 6.90
CA PHE A 48 5.76 5.89 5.95
C PHE A 48 7.18 6.29 6.34
N GLY A 49 7.36 7.41 7.02
CA GLY A 49 8.67 7.82 7.55
C GLY A 49 9.26 6.82 8.55
N GLN A 50 8.41 6.12 9.34
CA GLN A 50 8.87 5.12 10.29
C GLN A 50 9.41 3.84 9.63
N ILE A 51 8.90 3.50 8.43
CA ILE A 51 9.24 2.24 7.75
C ILE A 51 10.28 2.42 6.65
N ALA A 52 10.64 3.66 6.31
CA ALA A 52 11.62 3.99 5.28
C ALA A 52 11.43 3.18 3.98
N PRO A 53 10.29 3.36 3.25
CA PRO A 53 10.02 2.60 2.04
C PRO A 53 10.95 3.02 0.90
N ARG A 54 11.31 2.06 0.02
CA ARG A 54 12.13 2.32 -1.18
C ARG A 54 11.28 2.65 -2.41
N LEU A 55 10.08 2.11 -2.49
CA LEU A 55 9.11 2.37 -3.56
C LEU A 55 7.83 2.95 -2.97
N LEU A 56 7.34 4.01 -3.57
CA LEU A 56 6.01 4.55 -3.32
C LEU A 56 5.14 4.30 -4.56
N ILE A 57 3.99 3.66 -4.39
CA ILE A 57 2.95 3.56 -5.42
C ILE A 57 1.82 4.49 -4.99
N ALA A 58 1.48 5.48 -5.79
CA ALA A 58 0.54 6.52 -5.37
C ALA A 58 -0.42 6.90 -6.49
N ALA A 59 -1.69 7.13 -6.15
CA ALA A 59 -2.66 7.68 -7.09
C ALA A 59 -2.47 9.20 -7.23
N ASP A 60 -2.64 9.72 -8.43
CA ASP A 60 -2.62 11.16 -8.72
C ASP A 60 -3.72 11.93 -7.98
N GLY A 61 -4.75 11.23 -7.54
CA GLY A 61 -5.84 11.75 -6.74
C GLY A 61 -6.92 10.71 -6.45
N TYR A 62 -8.05 11.16 -5.96
CA TYR A 62 -9.21 10.31 -5.67
C TYR A 62 -10.52 11.12 -5.73
N GLN A 63 -11.63 10.41 -5.72
CA GLN A 63 -12.96 11.02 -5.67
C GLN A 63 -13.57 10.78 -4.28
N TYR A 64 -14.09 11.84 -3.69
CA TYR A 64 -14.80 11.75 -2.42
C TYR A 64 -15.97 12.76 -2.39
N ASN A 65 -17.14 12.27 -2.04
CA ASN A 65 -18.37 13.07 -1.92
C ASN A 65 -18.61 13.97 -3.15
N GLY A 66 -18.49 13.41 -4.35
CA GLY A 66 -18.67 14.12 -5.63
C GLY A 66 -17.55 15.09 -6.01
N LYS A 67 -16.47 15.16 -5.24
CA LYS A 67 -15.33 16.04 -5.51
C LYS A 67 -14.11 15.23 -5.97
N VAL A 68 -13.42 15.74 -6.96
CA VAL A 68 -12.10 15.24 -7.38
C VAL A 68 -11.01 15.95 -6.57
N ILE A 69 -10.16 15.19 -5.93
CA ILE A 69 -9.10 15.68 -5.05
C ILE A 69 -7.76 15.25 -5.63
N ASN A 70 -6.95 16.20 -6.12
CA ASN A 70 -5.61 15.94 -6.64
C ASN A 70 -4.61 15.74 -5.49
N ARG A 71 -3.64 14.83 -5.68
CA ARG A 71 -2.62 14.48 -4.68
C ARG A 71 -1.18 14.62 -5.18
N LEU A 72 -0.96 15.06 -6.40
CA LEU A 72 0.40 15.17 -6.97
C LEU A 72 1.32 16.06 -6.13
N ASP A 73 0.84 17.20 -5.66
CA ASP A 73 1.61 18.08 -4.75
C ASP A 73 1.97 17.39 -3.44
N ASN A 74 1.04 16.62 -2.88
CA ASN A 74 1.29 15.86 -1.65
C ASN A 74 2.34 14.79 -1.87
N ILE A 75 2.29 14.09 -3.01
CA ILE A 75 3.28 13.08 -3.39
C ILE A 75 4.66 13.72 -3.54
N ALA A 76 4.76 14.86 -4.23
CA ALA A 76 6.02 15.60 -4.39
C ALA A 76 6.62 16.06 -3.05
N LYS A 77 5.77 16.48 -2.10
CA LYS A 77 6.21 16.83 -0.74
C LYS A 77 6.63 15.59 0.06
N LEU A 78 5.90 14.49 -0.10
CA LEU A 78 6.18 13.23 0.60
C LEU A 78 7.53 12.64 0.20
N THR A 79 7.89 12.68 -1.08
CA THR A 79 9.20 12.22 -1.58
C THR A 79 10.36 13.03 -1.00
N LYS A 80 10.16 14.33 -0.79
CA LYS A 80 11.15 15.20 -0.13
C LYS A 80 11.25 14.92 1.38
N ALA A 81 10.14 14.58 2.02
CA ALA A 81 10.09 14.30 3.45
C ALA A 81 10.62 12.92 3.81
N ILE A 82 10.60 11.96 2.87
CA ILE A 82 11.04 10.57 3.08
C ILE A 82 12.13 10.22 2.06
N PRO A 83 13.40 10.53 2.36
CA PRO A 83 14.51 10.34 1.40
C PRO A 83 14.80 8.89 1.01
N SER A 84 14.25 7.92 1.74
CA SER A 84 14.37 6.49 1.39
C SER A 84 13.58 6.10 0.15
N ILE A 85 12.62 6.90 -0.30
CA ILE A 85 11.85 6.66 -1.52
C ILE A 85 12.75 6.92 -2.72
N GLU A 86 13.18 5.84 -3.37
CA GLU A 86 14.04 5.88 -4.56
C GLU A 86 13.25 6.02 -5.87
N THR A 87 12.00 5.54 -5.86
CA THR A 87 11.12 5.55 -7.04
C THR A 87 9.67 5.77 -6.63
N VAL A 88 8.95 6.51 -7.44
CA VAL A 88 7.49 6.71 -7.30
C VAL A 88 6.79 6.19 -8.56
N ALA A 89 5.90 5.22 -8.40
CA ALA A 89 5.01 4.78 -9.47
C ALA A 89 3.66 5.47 -9.32
N VAL A 90 3.33 6.37 -10.24
CA VAL A 90 2.08 7.15 -10.17
C VAL A 90 0.99 6.48 -10.99
N VAL A 91 -0.12 6.17 -10.33
CA VAL A 91 -1.34 5.65 -10.94
C VAL A 91 -2.20 6.82 -11.41
N GLY A 92 -2.53 6.85 -12.70
CA GLY A 92 -3.47 7.82 -13.28
C GLY A 92 -4.93 7.49 -12.91
N TYR A 93 -5.31 7.72 -11.67
CA TYR A 93 -6.63 7.35 -11.14
C TYR A 93 -7.71 8.38 -11.49
N ILE A 94 -7.40 9.68 -11.41
CA ILE A 94 -8.32 10.77 -11.79
C ILE A 94 -8.00 11.34 -13.17
N ASN A 95 -6.75 11.20 -13.64
CA ASN A 95 -6.31 11.61 -14.96
C ASN A 95 -5.44 10.49 -15.56
N PRO A 96 -5.81 9.89 -16.72
CA PRO A 96 -5.03 8.81 -17.34
C PRO A 96 -3.59 9.21 -17.72
N LYS A 97 -3.30 10.50 -17.81
CA LYS A 97 -1.98 11.07 -18.12
C LYS A 97 -1.65 12.20 -17.15
N PRO A 98 -1.37 11.90 -15.87
CA PRO A 98 -1.04 12.93 -14.89
C PRO A 98 0.31 13.57 -15.23
N ASP A 99 0.45 14.86 -14.95
CA ASP A 99 1.75 15.53 -15.02
C ASP A 99 2.56 15.22 -13.77
N ILE A 100 3.55 14.34 -13.93
CA ILE A 100 4.44 13.88 -12.87
C ILE A 100 5.79 14.60 -12.83
N SER A 101 5.98 15.65 -13.63
CA SER A 101 7.25 16.36 -13.80
C SER A 101 7.83 16.95 -12.52
N GLN A 102 6.98 17.28 -11.56
CA GLN A 102 7.37 17.85 -10.26
C GLN A 102 7.72 16.80 -9.19
N ILE A 103 7.60 15.49 -9.51
CA ILE A 103 7.87 14.39 -8.57
C ILE A 103 9.20 13.76 -8.96
N THR A 104 10.18 13.86 -8.08
CA THR A 104 11.50 13.28 -8.30
C THR A 104 11.42 11.76 -8.45
N SER A 105 12.09 11.21 -9.46
CA SER A 105 12.14 9.77 -9.74
C SER A 105 10.77 9.11 -9.96
N ALA A 106 9.80 9.89 -10.50
CA ALA A 106 8.48 9.36 -10.82
C ALA A 106 8.45 8.70 -12.19
N VAL A 107 7.65 7.63 -12.27
CA VAL A 107 7.24 6.95 -13.51
C VAL A 107 5.73 6.72 -13.47
N LEU A 108 5.08 6.60 -14.62
CA LEU A 108 3.69 6.16 -14.66
C LEU A 108 3.60 4.67 -14.30
N PHE A 109 2.60 4.29 -13.52
CA PHE A 109 2.43 2.90 -13.09
C PHE A 109 2.34 1.94 -14.27
N GLU A 110 1.63 2.30 -15.33
CA GLU A 110 1.48 1.51 -16.56
C GLU A 110 2.83 1.20 -17.24
N GLN A 111 3.81 2.07 -17.12
CA GLN A 111 5.16 1.83 -17.65
C GLN A 111 5.88 0.70 -16.91
N THR A 112 5.48 0.41 -15.67
CA THR A 112 6.06 -0.69 -14.87
C THR A 112 5.53 -2.06 -15.29
N LEU A 113 4.39 -2.11 -15.99
CA LEU A 113 3.73 -3.36 -16.41
C LEU A 113 4.37 -3.99 -17.66
N THR A 114 5.35 -3.34 -18.27
CA THR A 114 6.05 -3.84 -19.47
C THR A 114 7.13 -4.88 -19.19
N CYS A 115 7.39 -5.17 -17.92
CA CYS A 115 8.38 -6.16 -17.51
C CYS A 115 7.88 -7.60 -17.76
N ALA A 116 8.83 -8.51 -18.00
CA ALA A 116 8.49 -9.94 -18.07
C ALA A 116 7.84 -10.42 -16.75
N PRO A 117 6.89 -11.36 -16.81
CA PRO A 117 6.31 -11.94 -15.61
C PRO A 117 7.36 -12.56 -14.70
N LEU A 118 7.12 -12.50 -13.39
CA LEU A 118 7.99 -13.15 -12.42
C LEU A 118 8.01 -14.66 -12.65
N PRO A 119 9.15 -15.29 -12.89
CA PRO A 119 9.21 -16.72 -13.24
C PRO A 119 8.77 -17.63 -12.09
N GLN A 120 9.01 -17.21 -10.86
CA GLN A 120 8.57 -17.90 -9.65
C GLN A 120 8.53 -16.94 -8.46
N PHE A 121 7.68 -17.23 -7.48
CA PHE A 121 7.61 -16.47 -6.24
C PHE A 121 8.87 -16.67 -5.40
N VAL A 122 9.29 -15.61 -4.71
CA VAL A 122 10.43 -15.69 -3.79
C VAL A 122 9.99 -16.47 -2.54
N PRO A 123 10.68 -17.57 -2.18
CA PRO A 123 10.35 -18.32 -0.97
C PRO A 123 10.68 -17.48 0.27
N VAL A 124 9.75 -17.50 1.23
CA VAL A 124 9.87 -16.76 2.50
C VAL A 124 9.56 -17.69 3.69
N SER A 125 10.08 -17.34 4.86
CA SER A 125 9.82 -18.09 6.08
C SER A 125 8.46 -17.72 6.68
N PHE A 126 7.90 -18.60 7.51
CA PHE A 126 6.64 -18.37 8.21
C PHE A 126 6.61 -17.04 8.98
N ASN A 127 7.71 -16.69 9.63
CA ASN A 127 7.84 -15.49 10.44
C ASN A 127 8.33 -14.26 9.69
N ASP A 128 8.61 -14.37 8.38
CA ASP A 128 9.00 -13.20 7.60
C ASP A 128 7.87 -12.16 7.56
N PRO A 129 8.18 -10.85 7.63
CA PRO A 129 7.18 -9.80 7.51
C PRO A 129 6.47 -9.84 6.16
N LEU A 130 5.14 -9.70 6.17
CA LEU A 130 4.31 -9.57 4.97
C LEU A 130 3.90 -8.12 4.75
N TYR A 131 3.30 -7.50 5.78
CA TYR A 131 2.90 -6.11 5.72
C TYR A 131 2.96 -5.42 7.08
N ILE A 132 2.99 -4.09 7.02
CA ILE A 132 2.98 -3.21 8.19
C ILE A 132 1.69 -2.40 8.16
N LEU A 133 0.89 -2.54 9.21
CA LEU A 133 -0.29 -1.74 9.47
C LEU A 133 -0.03 -0.74 10.59
N TYR A 134 -0.96 0.19 10.79
CA TYR A 134 -0.82 1.22 11.81
C TYR A 134 -2.03 1.24 12.72
N SER A 135 -1.80 1.29 14.01
CA SER A 135 -2.87 1.61 14.97
C SER A 135 -2.94 3.11 15.18
N SER A 136 -4.15 3.62 15.40
CA SER A 136 -4.34 4.98 15.91
C SER A 136 -3.83 5.00 17.35
N GLY A 137 -2.62 5.53 17.57
CA GLY A 137 -2.14 5.78 18.93
C GLY A 137 -3.04 6.81 19.62
N THR A 138 -3.54 6.50 20.79
CA THR A 138 -4.37 7.44 21.58
C THR A 138 -3.57 8.66 22.07
N THR A 139 -2.25 8.62 22.00
CA THR A 139 -1.36 9.63 22.61
C THR A 139 -0.08 9.88 21.78
N GLY A 140 -0.13 9.94 20.45
CA GLY A 140 1.09 10.24 19.69
C GLY A 140 1.11 9.69 18.27
N ALA A 141 2.31 9.48 17.74
CA ALA A 141 2.52 8.95 16.39
C ALA A 141 1.90 7.56 16.25
N PRO A 142 1.37 7.20 15.07
CA PRO A 142 0.83 5.87 14.80
C PRO A 142 1.87 4.78 15.10
N LYS A 143 1.44 3.69 15.73
CA LYS A 143 2.33 2.55 16.01
C LYS A 143 2.33 1.59 14.83
N CYS A 144 3.51 1.18 14.37
CA CYS A 144 3.68 0.16 13.35
C CYS A 144 3.41 -1.22 13.93
N ILE A 145 2.54 -1.99 13.28
CA ILE A 145 2.22 -3.38 13.61
C ILE A 145 2.66 -4.24 12.44
N VAL A 146 3.69 -5.06 12.67
CA VAL A 146 4.25 -5.95 11.65
C VAL A 146 3.52 -7.29 11.70
N HIS A 147 2.99 -7.72 10.56
CA HIS A 147 2.31 -9.01 10.41
C HIS A 147 3.19 -9.97 9.61
N SER A 148 3.35 -11.20 10.10
CA SER A 148 4.11 -12.23 9.42
C SER A 148 3.30 -12.93 8.33
N VAL A 149 4.00 -13.51 7.34
CA VAL A 149 3.39 -14.26 6.23
C VAL A 149 2.53 -15.41 6.75
N GLY A 150 3.10 -16.28 7.55
CA GLY A 150 2.39 -17.44 8.07
C GLY A 150 1.30 -17.10 9.07
N GLY A 151 1.53 -16.13 9.96
CA GLY A 151 0.53 -15.67 10.92
C GLY A 151 -0.69 -15.07 10.22
N THR A 152 -0.47 -14.26 9.18
CA THR A 152 -1.55 -13.70 8.36
C THR A 152 -2.34 -14.78 7.65
N LEU A 153 -1.67 -15.75 7.01
CA LEU A 153 -2.33 -16.85 6.31
C LEU A 153 -3.21 -17.66 7.26
N MET A 154 -2.67 -18.05 8.41
CA MET A 154 -3.42 -18.82 9.41
C MET A 154 -4.63 -18.04 9.95
N LYS A 155 -4.45 -16.75 10.23
CA LYS A 155 -5.54 -15.89 10.72
C LYS A 155 -6.64 -15.76 9.67
N HIS A 156 -6.29 -15.50 8.41
CA HIS A 156 -7.29 -15.37 7.34
C HIS A 156 -8.02 -16.67 7.06
N ILE A 157 -7.35 -17.83 7.09
CA ILE A 157 -8.01 -19.12 6.95
C ILE A 157 -9.00 -19.35 8.09
N CYS A 158 -8.60 -19.06 9.32
CA CYS A 158 -9.46 -19.19 10.48
C CYS A 158 -10.71 -18.29 10.36
N GLU A 159 -10.53 -17.00 10.08
CA GLU A 159 -11.63 -16.05 9.97
C GLU A 159 -12.58 -16.38 8.81
N LEU A 160 -12.03 -16.62 7.62
CA LEU A 160 -12.86 -16.82 6.42
C LEU A 160 -13.53 -18.17 6.41
N ARG A 161 -12.82 -19.26 6.80
CA ARG A 161 -13.36 -20.63 6.74
C ARG A 161 -14.17 -20.99 7.97
N LEU A 162 -13.64 -20.73 9.16
CA LEU A 162 -14.24 -21.22 10.41
C LEU A 162 -15.28 -20.25 10.98
N HIS A 163 -15.00 -18.94 10.94
CA HIS A 163 -15.92 -17.94 11.53
C HIS A 163 -16.95 -17.43 10.53
N SER A 164 -16.55 -17.21 9.27
CA SER A 164 -17.43 -16.62 8.25
C SER A 164 -17.98 -17.67 7.27
N ASN A 165 -17.49 -18.89 7.27
CA ASN A 165 -17.89 -19.99 6.38
C ASN A 165 -17.87 -19.61 4.89
N VAL A 166 -16.92 -18.75 4.49
CA VAL A 166 -16.77 -18.31 3.09
C VAL A 166 -16.32 -19.47 2.21
N LYS A 167 -16.99 -19.64 1.08
CA LYS A 167 -16.77 -20.71 0.09
C LYS A 167 -16.43 -20.13 -1.27
N SER A 168 -15.93 -20.99 -2.16
CA SER A 168 -15.72 -20.63 -3.56
C SER A 168 -17.04 -20.22 -4.21
N GLY A 169 -17.05 -19.08 -4.89
CA GLY A 169 -18.23 -18.51 -5.53
C GLY A 169 -19.03 -17.53 -4.68
N ASP A 170 -18.71 -17.39 -3.38
CA ASP A 170 -19.39 -16.40 -2.54
C ASP A 170 -18.94 -14.98 -2.90
N ASN A 171 -19.93 -14.07 -2.91
CA ASN A 171 -19.66 -12.63 -2.97
C ASN A 171 -19.51 -12.09 -1.55
N VAL A 172 -18.36 -11.57 -1.21
CA VAL A 172 -18.05 -11.05 0.12
C VAL A 172 -17.94 -9.53 0.06
N PHE A 173 -18.74 -8.85 0.89
CA PHE A 173 -18.61 -7.41 1.13
C PHE A 173 -18.46 -7.18 2.63
N TYR A 174 -17.40 -6.49 3.02
CA TYR A 174 -17.13 -6.16 4.40
C TYR A 174 -16.78 -4.67 4.53
N SER A 175 -17.65 -3.92 5.19
CA SER A 175 -17.42 -2.50 5.48
C SER A 175 -17.12 -2.31 6.95
N VAL A 176 -15.98 -1.74 7.26
CA VAL A 176 -15.56 -1.44 8.63
C VAL A 176 -15.39 0.07 8.79
N SER A 177 -15.94 0.60 9.87
CA SER A 177 -15.62 1.96 10.32
C SER A 177 -14.37 1.91 11.19
N TYR A 178 -13.42 2.81 10.95
CA TYR A 178 -12.23 2.98 11.80
C TYR A 178 -12.56 3.28 13.28
N THR A 179 -13.77 3.73 13.57
CA THR A 179 -14.23 4.00 14.93
C THR A 179 -14.44 2.76 15.79
N HIS A 180 -14.40 1.56 15.20
CA HIS A 180 -14.51 0.29 15.94
C HIS A 180 -13.17 -0.38 16.25
N LEU A 181 -12.05 0.27 15.92
CA LEU A 181 -10.69 -0.21 16.18
C LEU A 181 -10.02 0.50 17.37
N THR A 182 -10.78 1.21 18.18
CA THR A 182 -10.34 1.84 19.43
C THR A 182 -10.73 1.03 20.63
#